data_37c77be25f0704d876b77a1c4c106695
#
_entry.id   37c77be25f0704d876b77a1c4c106695
#
_cell.length_a   1.000
_cell.length_b   1.000
_cell.length_c   1.000
_cell.angle_alpha   90.00
_cell.angle_beta   90.00
_cell.angle_gamma   90.00
#
_symmetry.space_group_name_H-M   'P 1'
#
loop_
_entity.id
_entity.type
_entity.pdbx_description
1 polymer ?
#
loop_
_entity_poly.entity_id
_entity_poly.type
_entity_poly.pdbx_seq_one_letter_code
_entity_poly.pdbx_strand_id
1 'polypeptide(L)'
;MLHKHKRKSISVPKSSIVLHLQPILHARNIAHHNAFLLKIGFNTVMANKMLHGKAVQINFRQLTSLCLHLNCTPNDLFALRELTPPAGHQLEKLQTLTDEIVNPAEKFKNLSLEEIRKLE
;
A
#
# COMPACT_ATOMS: atom_id res chain seq x y z
N MET A 1 -16.09 -4.42 34.53
CA MET A 1 -15.90 -4.26 33.97
C MET A 1 -15.72 -4.29 33.30
N LEU A 2 -15.52 -4.29 32.89
CA LEU A 2 -15.23 -4.20 32.07
C LEU A 2 -15.17 -3.83 31.27
N HIS A 3 -15.09 -3.65 31.00
CA HIS A 3 -14.91 -3.32 30.23
C HIS A 3 -14.72 -3.18 29.54
N LYS A 4 -14.76 -3.19 29.58
CA LYS A 4 -14.38 -3.04 28.97
C LYS A 4 -14.00 -3.32 28.11
N HIS A 5 -14.53 -3.63 27.89
CA HIS A 5 -14.06 -3.72 26.87
C HIS A 5 -14.31 -3.09 25.85
N LYS A 6 -13.82 -2.49 25.81
CA LYS A 6 -13.84 -1.69 24.71
C LYS A 6 -13.23 -2.38 23.57
N ARG A 7 -13.92 -2.42 22.50
CA ARG A 7 -13.44 -3.04 21.34
C ARG A 7 -12.45 -2.12 20.69
N LYS A 8 -11.23 -2.51 20.62
CA LYS A 8 -10.21 -1.70 19.99
C LYS A 8 -9.95 -2.13 18.58
N SER A 9 -9.53 -1.19 17.76
CA SER A 9 -9.06 -1.54 16.43
C SER A 9 -7.84 -2.41 16.53
N ILE A 10 -7.71 -3.35 15.62
CA ILE A 10 -6.52 -4.16 15.53
C ILE A 10 -5.38 -3.29 15.01
N SER A 11 -4.29 -3.23 15.75
CA SER A 11 -3.13 -2.47 15.30
C SER A 11 -2.35 -3.24 14.26
N VAL A 12 -1.89 -2.55 13.25
CA VAL A 12 -0.99 -3.14 12.26
C VAL A 12 0.41 -3.13 12.86
N PRO A 13 1.08 -4.27 13.00
CA PRO A 13 2.44 -4.28 13.52
C PRO A 13 3.37 -3.45 12.65
N LYS A 14 4.40 -2.87 13.28
CA LYS A 14 5.39 -2.12 12.52
C LYS A 14 6.09 -2.99 11.50
N SER A 15 6.47 -4.19 11.92
CA SER A 15 7.13 -5.14 11.03
C SER A 15 6.09 -6.12 10.53
N SER A 16 5.71 -6.00 9.27
CA SER A 16 4.63 -6.85 8.76
C SER A 16 4.54 -6.79 7.25
N ILE A 17 3.74 -7.68 6.70
CA ILE A 17 3.30 -7.59 5.33
C ILE A 17 2.09 -6.66 5.32
N VAL A 18 2.11 -5.69 4.42
CA VAL A 18 1.03 -4.71 4.34
C VAL A 18 0.61 -4.54 2.88
N LEU A 19 -0.57 -3.96 2.67
CA LEU A 19 -0.97 -3.54 1.35
C LEU A 19 -0.18 -2.30 0.97
N HIS A 20 0.38 -2.30 -0.22
CA HIS A 20 1.14 -1.16 -0.72
C HIS A 20 0.73 -0.96 -2.17
N LEU A 21 -0.30 -0.16 -2.38
CA LEU A 21 -0.92 0.00 -3.69
C LEU A 21 -0.28 1.06 -4.56
N GLN A 22 0.51 1.95 -3.98
CA GLN A 22 1.05 3.09 -4.72
C GLN A 22 1.80 2.69 -6.00
N PRO A 23 2.73 1.72 -5.94
CA PRO A 23 3.47 1.40 -7.15
C PRO A 23 2.59 0.89 -8.28
N ILE A 24 1.63 0.02 -7.98
CA ILE A 24 0.78 -0.54 -9.04
C ILE A 24 -0.20 0.50 -9.58
N LEU A 25 -0.74 1.35 -8.69
CA LEU A 25 -1.61 2.42 -9.14
C LEU A 25 -0.86 3.37 -10.07
N HIS A 26 0.37 3.66 -9.72
CA HIS A 26 1.23 4.51 -10.52
C HIS A 26 1.53 3.86 -11.88
N ALA A 27 1.88 2.57 -11.84
CA ALA A 27 2.22 1.83 -13.06
C ALA A 27 1.03 1.75 -14.01
N ARG A 28 -0.19 1.80 -13.50
CA ARG A 28 -1.40 1.76 -14.33
C ARG A 28 -1.93 3.14 -14.65
N ASN A 29 -1.19 4.20 -14.32
CA ASN A 29 -1.54 5.59 -14.63
C ASN A 29 -2.87 6.01 -14.03
N ILE A 30 -3.13 5.56 -12.81
CA ILE A 30 -4.34 5.93 -12.10
C ILE A 30 -4.03 7.17 -11.27
N ALA A 31 -4.57 8.31 -11.67
CA ALA A 31 -4.26 9.58 -11.02
C ALA A 31 -5.01 9.78 -9.72
N HIS A 32 -6.25 9.31 -9.66
CA HIS A 32 -7.10 9.53 -8.48
C HIS A 32 -7.32 8.21 -7.77
N HIS A 33 -6.43 7.90 -6.85
CA HIS A 33 -6.40 6.59 -6.18
C HIS A 33 -7.68 6.31 -5.41
N ASN A 34 -8.13 7.28 -4.63
CA ASN A 34 -9.32 7.10 -3.81
C ASN A 34 -10.55 6.87 -4.66
N ALA A 35 -10.72 7.71 -5.68
CA ALA A 35 -11.86 7.60 -6.59
C ALA A 35 -11.87 6.25 -7.29
N PHE A 36 -10.69 5.79 -7.70
CA PHE A 36 -10.58 4.48 -8.35
C PHE A 36 -11.06 3.37 -7.43
N LEU A 37 -10.62 3.39 -6.17
CA LEU A 37 -11.00 2.35 -5.22
C LEU A 37 -12.49 2.37 -4.95
N LEU A 38 -13.08 3.55 -4.83
CA LEU A 38 -14.51 3.66 -4.65
C LEU A 38 -15.26 3.11 -5.85
N LYS A 39 -14.76 3.37 -7.04
CA LYS A 39 -15.40 2.92 -8.26
C LYS A 39 -15.43 1.40 -8.36
N ILE A 40 -14.40 0.73 -7.88
CA ILE A 40 -14.35 -0.72 -7.96
C ILE A 40 -14.95 -1.43 -6.75
N GLY A 41 -15.61 -0.66 -5.87
CA GLY A 41 -16.45 -1.26 -4.85
C GLY A 41 -16.00 -1.12 -3.40
N PHE A 42 -14.94 -0.37 -3.13
CA PHE A 42 -14.51 -0.15 -1.75
C PHE A 42 -15.20 1.10 -1.20
N ASN A 43 -15.49 1.07 0.11
CA ASN A 43 -16.04 2.26 0.73
C ASN A 43 -14.91 3.21 1.11
N THR A 44 -15.27 4.43 1.51
CA THR A 44 -14.30 5.48 1.79
C THR A 44 -13.34 5.09 2.91
N VAL A 45 -13.86 4.48 3.97
CA VAL A 45 -13.04 4.11 5.12
C VAL A 45 -12.00 3.07 4.72
N MET A 46 -12.43 2.04 4.01
CA MET A 46 -11.52 0.97 3.59
C MET A 46 -10.50 1.49 2.60
N ALA A 47 -10.95 2.29 1.62
CA ALA A 47 -10.04 2.86 0.63
C ALA A 47 -8.94 3.66 1.31
N ASN A 48 -9.31 4.48 2.27
CA ASN A 48 -8.37 5.31 3.00
C ASN A 48 -7.34 4.45 3.73
N LYS A 49 -7.80 3.40 4.41
CA LYS A 49 -6.89 2.51 5.13
C LYS A 49 -5.94 1.80 4.18
N MET A 50 -6.45 1.36 3.04
CA MET A 50 -5.63 0.66 2.05
C MET A 50 -4.54 1.56 1.49
N LEU A 51 -4.87 2.81 1.23
CA LEU A 51 -3.91 3.74 0.64
C LEU A 51 -2.83 4.17 1.62
N HIS A 52 -3.11 4.09 2.91
CA HIS A 52 -2.16 4.54 3.93
C HIS A 52 -1.49 3.39 4.68
N GLY A 53 -1.63 2.18 4.18
CA GLY A 53 -0.98 1.02 4.80
C GLY A 53 -1.56 0.65 6.16
N LYS A 54 -2.80 1.02 6.41
CA LYS A 54 -3.45 0.77 7.70
C LYS A 54 -4.50 -0.33 7.64
N ALA A 55 -4.69 -0.95 6.48
CA ALA A 55 -5.63 -2.05 6.36
C ALA A 55 -5.05 -3.27 7.07
N VAL A 56 -5.86 -3.87 7.95
CA VAL A 56 -5.41 -5.03 8.72
C VAL A 56 -5.99 -6.34 8.19
N GLN A 57 -6.91 -6.25 7.26
CA GLN A 57 -7.46 -7.46 6.64
C GLN A 57 -8.06 -7.11 5.30
N ILE A 58 -8.11 -8.13 4.44
CA ILE A 58 -8.72 -8.01 3.13
C ILE A 58 -9.29 -9.39 2.80
N ASN A 59 -10.52 -9.43 2.27
CA ASN A 59 -11.07 -10.72 1.90
C ASN A 59 -10.73 -11.05 0.45
N PHE A 60 -10.98 -12.30 0.06
CA PHE A 60 -10.60 -12.75 -1.27
C PHE A 60 -11.38 -12.05 -2.38
N ARG A 61 -12.61 -11.69 -2.12
CA ARG A 61 -13.40 -10.96 -3.12
C ARG A 61 -12.77 -9.59 -3.38
N GLN A 62 -12.38 -8.91 -2.32
CA GLN A 62 -11.71 -7.61 -2.45
C GLN A 62 -10.37 -7.74 -3.15
N LEU A 63 -9.61 -8.77 -2.79
CA LEU A 63 -8.32 -9.00 -3.41
C LEU A 63 -8.48 -9.32 -4.90
N THR A 64 -9.46 -10.13 -5.23
CA THR A 64 -9.75 -10.47 -6.63
C THR A 64 -10.13 -9.21 -7.41
N SER A 65 -10.94 -8.36 -6.82
CA SER A 65 -11.36 -7.12 -7.47
C SER A 65 -10.16 -6.24 -7.79
N LEU A 66 -9.23 -6.10 -6.84
CA LEU A 66 -8.02 -5.32 -7.09
C LEU A 66 -7.21 -5.90 -8.22
N CYS A 67 -6.99 -7.21 -8.20
CA CYS A 67 -6.17 -7.84 -9.23
C CYS A 67 -6.80 -7.73 -10.60
N LEU A 68 -8.11 -7.91 -10.69
CA LEU A 68 -8.81 -7.82 -11.96
C LEU A 68 -8.76 -6.41 -12.54
N HIS A 69 -9.03 -5.41 -11.70
CA HIS A 69 -9.11 -4.04 -12.20
C HIS A 69 -7.74 -3.41 -12.41
N LEU A 70 -6.72 -3.90 -11.72
CA LEU A 70 -5.36 -3.40 -11.88
C LEU A 70 -4.52 -4.28 -12.80
N ASN A 71 -5.08 -5.39 -13.26
CA ASN A 71 -4.37 -6.33 -14.11
C ASN A 71 -3.03 -6.71 -13.49
N CYS A 72 -3.11 -7.31 -12.32
CA CYS A 72 -1.93 -7.67 -11.56
C CYS A 72 -2.20 -8.91 -10.73
N THR A 73 -1.19 -9.36 -10.01
CA THR A 73 -1.31 -10.49 -9.08
C THR A 73 -1.20 -9.97 -7.64
N PRO A 74 -1.57 -10.79 -6.66
CA PRO A 74 -1.43 -10.36 -5.26
C PRO A 74 -0.03 -9.93 -4.88
N ASN A 75 0.99 -10.50 -5.49
CA ASN A 75 2.37 -10.10 -5.20
C ASN A 75 2.61 -8.61 -5.46
N ASP A 76 1.89 -8.07 -6.44
CA ASP A 76 2.06 -6.65 -6.78
C ASP A 76 1.41 -5.71 -5.78
N LEU A 77 0.59 -6.26 -4.88
CA LEU A 77 -0.19 -5.45 -3.95
C LEU A 77 0.40 -5.41 -2.55
N PHE A 78 1.28 -6.36 -2.22
CA PHE A 78 1.81 -6.48 -0.87
C PHE A 78 3.25 -6.05 -0.80
N ALA A 79 3.65 -5.55 0.37
CA ALA A 79 5.02 -5.13 0.60
C ALA A 79 5.42 -5.49 2.03
N LEU A 80 6.73 -5.56 2.26
CA LEU A 80 7.27 -5.72 3.60
C LEU A 80 7.48 -4.34 4.19
N ARG A 81 6.98 -4.14 5.41
CA ARG A 81 7.20 -2.90 6.13
C ARG A 81 8.05 -3.17 7.36
N GLU A 82 9.26 -2.60 7.37
CA GLU A 82 10.19 -2.75 8.48
C GLU A 82 10.44 -4.21 8.86
N LEU A 83 10.46 -5.07 7.84
CA LEU A 83 10.70 -6.48 8.02
C LEU A 83 11.79 -6.91 7.06
N THR A 84 12.88 -7.46 7.59
CA THR A 84 13.97 -7.96 6.78
C THR A 84 13.97 -9.48 6.90
N PRO A 85 13.60 -10.20 5.84
CA PRO A 85 13.58 -11.66 5.91
C PRO A 85 14.99 -12.22 5.97
N PRO A 86 15.14 -13.44 6.47
CA PRO A 86 16.47 -14.09 6.44
C PRO A 86 16.97 -14.23 5.01
N ALA A 87 18.29 -14.25 4.86
CA ALA A 87 18.91 -14.36 3.56
C ALA A 87 18.39 -15.63 2.86
N GLY A 88 18.00 -15.48 1.60
CA GLY A 88 17.51 -16.59 0.80
C GLY A 88 16.04 -16.94 1.04
N HIS A 89 15.34 -16.20 1.91
CA HIS A 89 13.93 -16.45 2.17
C HIS A 89 13.09 -15.97 0.99
N GLN A 90 11.99 -16.67 0.74
CA GLN A 90 11.11 -16.32 -0.38
C GLN A 90 10.51 -14.93 -0.26
N LEU A 91 10.34 -14.43 0.96
CA LEU A 91 9.79 -13.09 1.17
C LEU A 91 10.69 -11.99 0.63
N GLU A 92 11.95 -12.30 0.34
CA GLU A 92 12.82 -11.31 -0.30
C GLU A 92 12.30 -10.85 -1.65
N LYS A 93 11.46 -11.65 -2.27
CA LYS A 93 10.88 -11.31 -3.58
C LYS A 93 9.77 -10.28 -3.50
N LEU A 94 9.28 -10.00 -2.30
CA LEU A 94 8.21 -9.04 -2.11
C LEU A 94 8.81 -7.63 -2.07
N GLN A 95 8.08 -6.67 -2.63
CA GLN A 95 8.54 -5.28 -2.59
C GLN A 95 8.67 -4.80 -1.15
N THR A 96 9.51 -3.82 -0.95
CA THR A 96 9.76 -3.27 0.38
C THR A 96 9.21 -1.85 0.45
N LEU A 97 8.50 -1.56 1.52
CA LEU A 97 7.98 -0.22 1.77
C LEU A 97 9.00 0.55 2.57
N THR A 98 9.45 1.68 2.03
CA THR A 98 10.39 2.55 2.72
C THR A 98 9.78 3.94 2.86
N ASP A 99 10.29 4.69 3.82
CA ASP A 99 9.80 6.05 4.06
C ASP A 99 10.05 6.94 2.85
N GLU A 100 11.12 6.71 2.13
CA GLU A 100 11.44 7.52 0.97
C GLU A 100 10.40 7.35 -0.12
N ILE A 101 9.84 6.16 -0.25
CA ILE A 101 8.82 5.91 -1.24
C ILE A 101 7.52 6.60 -0.83
N VAL A 102 7.29 6.67 0.47
CA VAL A 102 6.02 7.20 0.99
C VAL A 102 5.96 8.71 0.88
N ASN A 103 7.10 9.38 0.84
CA ASN A 103 7.12 10.85 0.82
C ASN A 103 7.77 11.38 -0.44
N PRO A 104 7.00 11.54 -1.52
CA PRO A 104 7.56 12.04 -2.78
C PRO A 104 8.16 13.44 -2.67
N ALA A 105 7.60 14.30 -1.82
CA ALA A 105 8.13 15.64 -1.66
C ALA A 105 9.54 15.60 -1.10
N GLU A 106 9.77 14.70 -0.18
CA GLU A 106 11.08 14.48 0.39
C GLU A 106 12.06 14.02 -0.68
N LYS A 107 11.59 13.13 -1.53
CA LYS A 107 12.41 12.57 -2.59
C LYS A 107 12.91 13.64 -3.55
N PHE A 108 12.13 14.66 -3.81
CA PHE A 108 12.48 15.70 -4.77
C PHE A 108 13.27 16.85 -4.16
N LYS A 109 13.48 16.84 -2.87
CA LYS A 109 14.16 17.94 -2.20
C LYS A 109 15.53 18.24 -2.75
N ASN A 110 16.26 17.20 -3.12
CA ASN A 110 17.64 17.37 -3.56
C ASN A 110 17.79 17.34 -5.07
N LEU A 111 16.71 17.44 -5.80
CA LEU A 111 16.73 17.43 -7.25
C LEU A 111 16.60 18.82 -7.80
N SER A 112 17.27 19.09 -8.89
CA SER A 112 17.09 20.35 -9.60
C SER A 112 15.75 20.32 -10.33
N LEU A 113 15.31 21.51 -10.78
CA LEU A 113 14.08 21.58 -11.54
C LEU A 113 14.15 20.76 -12.81
N GLU A 114 15.32 20.75 -13.44
CA GLU A 114 15.48 19.97 -14.66
C GLU A 114 15.35 18.48 -14.39
N GLU A 115 15.94 18.03 -13.30
CA GLU A 115 15.86 16.63 -12.93
C GLU A 115 14.42 16.22 -12.62
N ILE A 116 13.69 17.10 -11.95
CA ILE A 116 12.28 16.85 -11.65
C ILE A 116 11.47 16.76 -12.94
N ARG A 117 11.74 17.64 -13.89
CA ARG A 117 11.05 17.62 -15.17
C ARG A 117 11.29 16.32 -15.92
N LYS A 118 12.49 15.79 -15.83
CA LYS A 118 12.80 14.53 -16.50
C LYS A 118 12.03 13.35 -15.92
N LEU A 119 11.63 13.47 -14.67
CA LEU A 119 10.86 12.42 -14.02
C LEU A 119 9.38 12.44 -14.37
N GLU A 120 8.91 13.52 -14.97
CA GLU A 120 7.49 13.64 -15.33
C GLU A 120 7.15 12.90 -16.63
#